data_3c2ebbe7988c72462bc1f944a47da9ec
#
_entry.id   3c2ebbe7988c72462bc1f944a47da9ec
#
_cell.length_a   1.000
_cell.length_b   1.000
_cell.length_c   1.000
_cell.angle_alpha   90.00
_cell.angle_beta   90.00
_cell.angle_gamma   90.00
#
_symmetry.space_group_name_H-M   'P 1'
#
loop_
_entity.id
_entity.type
_entity.pdbx_description
1 polymer ?
#
loop_
_entity_poly.entity_id
_entity_poly.type
_entity_poly.pdbx_seq_one_letter_code
_entity_poly.pdbx_strand_id
1 'polypeptide(L)'
;MGRRVFRPLLAVLAVGLAPALVEAHAVLTTATLGRTVTANTATTVVLTFNSRIEPGFTKVVLVDAAKTERPVTSRPRERPSEVEVDVPALPAGAYGLRYRVLAADGHVTESLLRFRVE
;
A
#
# COMPACT_ATOMS: atom_id res chain seq x y z
N MET A 1 -73.30 10.77 -9.13
CA MET A 1 -72.49 9.72 -8.53
C MET A 1 -71.06 9.79 -9.07
N GLY A 2 -70.14 10.38 -8.34
CA GLY A 2 -68.78 10.53 -8.75
C GLY A 2 -67.95 9.22 -8.53
N ARG A 3 -67.55 8.59 -9.56
CA ARG A 3 -66.53 7.55 -9.47
C ARG A 3 -65.21 8.19 -9.11
N ARG A 4 -64.75 8.02 -7.89
CA ARG A 4 -63.39 8.38 -7.53
C ARG A 4 -62.44 7.34 -8.16
N VAL A 5 -61.76 7.76 -9.23
CA VAL A 5 -60.68 6.97 -9.81
C VAL A 5 -59.47 7.14 -8.90
N PHE A 6 -59.16 6.14 -8.09
CA PHE A 6 -57.91 6.07 -7.39
C PHE A 6 -56.79 5.84 -8.46
N ARG A 7 -56.02 6.87 -8.73
CA ARG A 7 -54.76 6.68 -9.46
C ARG A 7 -53.74 6.17 -8.46
N PRO A 8 -53.17 4.98 -8.65
CA PRO A 8 -52.05 4.59 -7.85
C PRO A 8 -50.90 5.53 -8.15
N LEU A 9 -50.46 6.25 -7.13
CA LEU A 9 -49.21 6.99 -7.20
C LEU A 9 -48.11 5.95 -7.32
N LEU A 10 -47.55 5.76 -8.52
CA LEU A 10 -46.34 5.00 -8.69
C LEU A 10 -45.23 5.78 -8.02
N ALA A 11 -44.89 5.43 -6.80
CA ALA A 11 -43.67 5.89 -6.17
C ALA A 11 -42.51 5.23 -6.94
N VAL A 12 -41.93 5.98 -7.87
CA VAL A 12 -40.67 5.58 -8.49
C VAL A 12 -39.62 5.71 -7.40
N LEU A 13 -39.28 4.59 -6.80
CA LEU A 13 -38.12 4.50 -5.92
C LEU A 13 -36.90 4.67 -6.82
N ALA A 14 -36.37 5.89 -6.93
CA ALA A 14 -35.07 6.12 -7.53
C ALA A 14 -34.04 5.47 -6.61
N VAL A 15 -33.64 4.22 -6.92
CA VAL A 15 -32.48 3.62 -6.32
C VAL A 15 -31.29 4.38 -6.89
N GLY A 16 -30.85 5.42 -6.17
CA GLY A 16 -29.59 6.06 -6.44
C GLY A 16 -28.49 5.02 -6.25
N LEU A 17 -27.93 4.52 -7.35
CA LEU A 17 -26.65 3.83 -7.32
C LEU A 17 -25.63 4.88 -6.86
N ALA A 18 -25.31 4.87 -5.55
CA ALA A 18 -24.15 5.56 -5.06
C ALA A 18 -22.95 4.97 -5.82
N PRO A 19 -22.14 5.80 -6.54
CA PRO A 19 -20.95 5.29 -7.15
C PRO A 19 -20.11 4.65 -6.05
N ALA A 20 -19.80 3.37 -6.20
CA ALA A 20 -18.81 2.73 -5.36
C ALA A 20 -17.54 3.55 -5.49
N LEU A 21 -17.15 4.25 -4.41
CA LEU A 21 -15.86 4.89 -4.33
C LEU A 21 -14.83 3.75 -4.36
N VAL A 22 -14.34 3.46 -5.56
CA VAL A 22 -13.15 2.63 -5.70
C VAL A 22 -12.01 3.50 -5.20
N GLU A 23 -11.72 3.38 -3.91
CA GLU A 23 -10.53 3.98 -3.34
C GLU A 23 -9.32 3.24 -3.92
N ALA A 24 -8.65 3.90 -4.88
CA ALA A 24 -7.42 3.38 -5.47
C ALA A 24 -6.25 3.64 -4.51
N HIS A 25 -6.29 3.06 -3.30
CA HIS A 25 -5.15 3.06 -2.40
C HIS A 25 -4.04 2.22 -3.01
N ALA A 26 -2.79 2.69 -2.88
CA ALA A 26 -1.64 1.87 -3.19
C ALA A 26 -1.55 0.73 -2.17
N VAL A 27 -1.92 -0.46 -2.58
CA VAL A 27 -1.78 -1.66 -1.77
C VAL A 27 -0.53 -2.40 -2.20
N LEU A 28 0.31 -2.76 -1.24
CA LEU A 28 1.44 -3.64 -1.49
C LEU A 28 0.93 -5.02 -1.90
N THR A 29 1.23 -5.43 -3.12
CA THR A 29 0.79 -6.72 -3.65
C THR A 29 1.85 -7.80 -3.49
N THR A 30 3.11 -7.44 -3.69
CA THR A 30 4.24 -8.36 -3.52
C THR A 30 5.47 -7.63 -3.01
N ALA A 31 6.33 -8.36 -2.31
CA ALA A 31 7.67 -7.94 -1.95
C ALA A 31 8.63 -9.09 -2.22
N THR A 32 9.80 -8.79 -2.77
CA THR A 32 10.84 -9.79 -3.01
C THR A 32 11.62 -10.16 -1.74
N LEU A 33 11.19 -9.65 -0.60
CA LEU A 33 11.58 -10.20 0.69
C LEU A 33 11.02 -11.62 0.77
N GLY A 34 11.88 -12.60 0.72
CA GLY A 34 11.53 -13.94 1.17
C GLY A 34 11.05 -13.89 2.63
N ARG A 35 10.57 -15.00 3.14
CA ARG A 35 10.20 -15.11 4.56
C ARG A 35 11.37 -14.85 5.49
N THR A 36 12.59 -15.08 5.00
CA THR A 36 13.83 -14.95 5.74
C THR A 36 14.88 -14.25 4.90
N VAL A 37 15.54 -13.28 5.49
CA VAL A 37 16.70 -12.56 4.93
C VAL A 37 17.96 -13.12 5.60
N THR A 38 19.03 -13.32 4.81
CA THR A 38 20.29 -13.83 5.34
C THR A 38 20.97 -12.77 6.22
N ALA A 39 21.38 -13.17 7.43
CA ALA A 39 22.09 -12.31 8.36
C ALA A 39 23.42 -11.81 7.77
N ASN A 40 23.78 -10.60 8.14
CA ASN A 40 25.04 -9.94 7.78
C ASN A 40 25.28 -9.82 6.26
N THR A 41 24.21 -9.85 5.48
CA THR A 41 24.25 -9.75 4.02
C THR A 41 23.31 -8.63 3.57
N ALA A 42 23.87 -7.61 2.89
CA ALA A 42 23.05 -6.58 2.28
C ALA A 42 22.20 -7.16 1.15
N THR A 43 20.97 -6.72 1.04
CA THR A 43 20.07 -7.19 -0.02
C THR A 43 19.22 -6.05 -0.57
N THR A 44 18.73 -6.22 -1.78
CA THR A 44 17.81 -5.29 -2.42
C THR A 44 16.44 -5.94 -2.49
N VAL A 45 15.43 -5.18 -2.10
CA VAL A 45 14.03 -5.62 -2.06
C VAL A 45 13.24 -4.80 -3.05
N VAL A 46 12.36 -5.43 -3.79
CA VAL A 46 11.38 -4.76 -4.65
C VAL A 46 10.01 -4.84 -4.01
N LEU A 47 9.42 -3.69 -3.77
CA LEU A 47 8.04 -3.55 -3.32
C LEU A 47 7.18 -3.24 -4.54
N THR A 48 6.18 -4.08 -4.81
CA THR A 48 5.24 -3.90 -5.91
C THR A 48 3.87 -3.54 -5.37
N PHE A 49 3.31 -2.47 -5.88
CA PHE A 49 2.00 -1.96 -5.50
C PHE A 49 0.98 -2.21 -6.62
N ASN A 50 -0.29 -2.12 -6.29
CA ASN A 50 -1.38 -2.23 -7.26
C ASN A 50 -1.68 -0.92 -8.02
N SER A 51 -0.89 0.11 -7.79
CA SER A 51 -1.05 1.44 -8.35
C SER A 51 0.30 2.05 -8.67
N ARG A 52 0.32 3.01 -9.56
CA ARG A 52 1.45 3.89 -9.79
C ARG A 52 1.80 4.65 -8.51
N ILE A 53 3.09 4.76 -8.22
CA ILE A 53 3.62 5.44 -7.03
C ILE A 53 4.39 6.68 -7.49
N GLU A 54 4.18 7.81 -6.78
CA GLU A 54 4.94 9.03 -7.01
C GLU A 54 6.31 8.93 -6.32
N PRO A 55 7.40 8.89 -7.09
CA PRO A 55 8.72 8.58 -6.53
C PRO A 55 9.23 9.64 -5.56
N GLY A 56 8.90 10.91 -5.76
CA GLY A 56 9.36 12.01 -4.91
C GLY A 56 8.77 12.01 -3.49
N PHE A 57 7.74 11.21 -3.23
CA PHE A 57 7.05 11.13 -1.94
C PHE A 57 7.26 9.82 -1.22
N THR A 58 8.01 8.91 -1.81
CA THR A 58 8.27 7.61 -1.21
C THR A 58 9.29 7.72 -0.09
N LYS A 59 8.94 7.24 1.08
CA LYS A 59 9.83 7.10 2.23
C LYS A 59 9.80 5.68 2.75
N VAL A 60 10.97 5.14 3.03
CA VAL A 60 11.11 3.82 3.66
C VAL A 60 12.07 3.94 4.83
N VAL A 61 11.68 3.38 5.96
CA VAL A 61 12.54 3.27 7.15
C VAL A 61 12.62 1.83 7.59
N LEU A 62 13.78 1.44 8.08
CA LEU A 62 14.00 0.15 8.71
C LEU A 62 13.70 0.27 10.19
N VAL A 63 12.90 -0.65 10.72
CA VAL A 63 12.51 -0.73 12.13
C VAL A 63 13.07 -2.00 12.71
N ASP A 64 13.79 -1.92 13.82
CA ASP A 64 14.32 -3.08 14.54
C ASP A 64 13.38 -3.54 15.68
N ALA A 65 13.75 -4.62 16.37
CA ALA A 65 12.94 -5.18 17.45
C ALA A 65 12.78 -4.22 18.65
N ALA A 66 13.71 -3.29 18.84
CA ALA A 66 13.63 -2.23 19.84
C ALA A 66 12.81 -1.01 19.36
N LYS A 67 12.20 -1.10 18.15
CA LYS A 67 11.45 -0.04 17.49
C LYS A 67 12.29 1.19 17.12
N THR A 68 13.60 1.03 17.05
CA THR A 68 14.50 2.06 16.53
C THR A 68 14.33 2.13 15.02
N GLU A 69 14.12 3.33 14.49
CA GLU A 69 13.93 3.60 13.09
C GLU A 69 15.19 4.20 12.48
N ARG A 70 15.56 3.75 11.28
CA ARG A 70 16.58 4.40 10.49
C ARG A 70 16.19 4.46 9.02
N PRO A 71 16.48 5.57 8.34
CA PRO A 71 16.20 5.67 6.91
C PRO A 71 16.98 4.63 6.12
N VAL A 72 16.37 4.10 5.07
CA VAL A 72 17.03 3.28 4.07
C VAL A 72 16.82 3.90 2.69
N THR A 73 17.74 3.64 1.78
CA THR A 73 17.65 4.16 0.42
C THR A 73 16.55 3.44 -0.34
N SER A 74 15.69 4.20 -0.98
CA SER A 74 14.70 3.71 -1.91
C SER A 74 14.78 4.46 -3.23
N ARG A 75 14.42 3.82 -4.32
CA ARG A 75 14.42 4.41 -5.66
C ARG A 75 13.31 3.83 -6.52
N PRO A 76 12.78 4.62 -7.47
CA PRO A 76 11.83 4.10 -8.44
C PRO A 76 12.49 3.08 -9.34
N ARG A 77 11.66 2.19 -9.90
CA ARG A 77 12.08 1.27 -10.95
C ARG A 77 11.46 1.67 -12.29
N GLU A 78 11.81 0.92 -13.34
CA GLU A 78 11.23 1.13 -14.67
C GLU A 78 9.69 1.03 -14.65
N ARG A 79 9.14 0.06 -13.89
CA ARG A 79 7.69 -0.02 -13.66
C ARG A 79 7.26 0.99 -12.61
N PRO A 80 6.30 1.90 -12.91
CA PRO A 80 5.91 2.96 -12.00
C PRO A 80 5.22 2.48 -10.72
N SER A 81 4.81 1.22 -10.66
CA SER A 81 4.22 0.58 -9.47
C SER A 81 5.24 -0.08 -8.57
N GLU A 82 6.52 -0.03 -8.89
CA GLU A 82 7.59 -0.71 -8.17
C GLU A 82 8.55 0.29 -7.52
N VAL A 83 8.96 -0.05 -6.31
CA VAL A 83 9.98 0.67 -5.54
C VAL A 83 11.06 -0.30 -5.12
N GLU A 84 12.31 0.03 -5.36
CA GLU A 84 13.46 -0.73 -4.94
C GLU A 84 14.00 -0.16 -3.63
N VAL A 85 14.28 -1.03 -2.66
CA VAL A 85 14.75 -0.65 -1.33
C VAL A 85 16.04 -1.40 -1.01
N ASP A 86 17.04 -0.65 -0.56
CA ASP A 86 18.30 -1.23 -0.09
C ASP A 86 18.18 -1.57 1.39
N VAL A 87 18.22 -2.86 1.70
CA VAL A 87 18.27 -3.36 3.07
C VAL A 87 19.72 -3.62 3.42
N PRO A 88 20.30 -2.92 4.41
CA PRO A 88 21.70 -3.12 4.78
C PRO A 88 21.92 -4.49 5.41
N ALA A 89 23.18 -4.89 5.55
CA ALA A 89 23.53 -6.06 6.33
C ALA A 89 23.07 -5.90 7.77
N LEU A 90 22.32 -6.86 8.28
CA LEU A 90 21.69 -6.81 9.59
C LEU A 90 22.05 -8.06 10.40
N PRO A 91 22.20 -7.93 11.73
CA PRO A 91 22.24 -9.09 12.63
C PRO A 91 20.92 -9.86 12.57
N ALA A 92 20.97 -11.14 12.93
CA ALA A 92 19.76 -11.95 13.08
C ALA A 92 18.75 -11.28 14.02
N GLY A 93 17.48 -11.34 13.69
CA GLY A 93 16.43 -10.73 14.49
C GLY A 93 15.15 -10.43 13.71
N ALA A 94 14.22 -9.79 14.38
CA ALA A 94 12.96 -9.34 13.79
C ALA A 94 13.06 -7.87 13.38
N TYR A 95 12.60 -7.57 12.17
CA TYR A 95 12.65 -6.23 11.57
C TYR A 95 11.36 -5.91 10.83
N GLY A 96 11.24 -4.66 10.44
CA GLY A 96 10.20 -4.21 9.53
C GLY A 96 10.71 -3.11 8.59
N LEU A 97 10.10 -3.04 7.43
CA LEU A 97 10.20 -1.88 6.56
C LEU A 97 8.89 -1.10 6.67
N ARG A 98 8.96 0.08 7.27
CA ARG A 98 7.84 1.02 7.24
C ARG A 98 7.95 1.83 5.98
N TYR A 99 6.95 1.77 5.14
CA TYR A 99 6.91 2.54 3.90
C TYR A 99 5.75 3.52 3.91
N ARG A 100 5.98 4.66 3.31
CA ARG A 100 4.98 5.68 3.04
C ARG A 100 5.06 6.04 1.57
N VAL A 101 3.97 5.85 0.85
CA VAL A 101 3.88 6.06 -0.59
C VAL A 101 2.68 6.93 -0.93
N LEU A 102 2.80 7.70 -2.01
CA LEU A 102 1.73 8.47 -2.59
C LEU A 102 1.25 7.75 -3.86
N ALA A 103 0.00 7.32 -3.88
CA ALA A 103 -0.61 6.70 -5.03
C ALA A 103 -0.99 7.72 -6.11
N ALA A 104 -1.23 7.25 -7.33
CA ALA A 104 -1.62 8.08 -8.46
C ALA A 104 -2.91 8.88 -8.24
N ASP A 105 -3.80 8.40 -7.37
CA ASP A 105 -5.05 9.07 -6.99
C ASP A 105 -4.90 10.17 -5.94
N GLY A 106 -3.67 10.42 -5.47
CA GLY A 106 -3.35 11.42 -4.45
C GLY A 106 -3.48 10.94 -3.01
N HIS A 107 -3.81 9.67 -2.76
CA HIS A 107 -3.87 9.12 -1.40
C HIS A 107 -2.52 8.63 -0.92
N VAL A 108 -2.22 8.92 0.35
CA VAL A 108 -1.02 8.43 1.04
C VAL A 108 -1.34 7.11 1.73
N THR A 109 -0.48 6.12 1.50
CA THR A 109 -0.53 4.84 2.20
C THR A 109 0.73 4.67 3.03
N GLU A 110 0.56 4.31 4.29
CA GLU A 110 1.64 3.97 5.20
C GLU A 110 1.36 2.61 5.82
N SER A 111 2.36 1.73 5.82
CA SER A 111 2.26 0.40 6.41
C SER A 111 3.62 -0.16 6.79
N LEU A 112 3.61 -1.28 7.48
CA LEU A 112 4.80 -1.97 7.96
C LEU A 112 4.85 -3.38 7.37
N LEU A 113 5.91 -3.67 6.65
CA LEU A 113 6.24 -5.01 6.15
C LEU A 113 7.22 -5.67 7.11
N ARG A 114 6.77 -6.68 7.85
CA ARG A 114 7.61 -7.41 8.82
C ARG A 114 8.37 -8.53 8.14
N PHE A 115 9.62 -8.71 8.57
CA PHE A 115 10.48 -9.80 8.10
C PHE A 115 11.46 -10.25 9.20
N ARG A 116 12.06 -11.41 9.00
CA ARG A 116 13.09 -11.94 9.89
C ARG A 116 14.42 -12.02 9.16
N VAL A 117 15.47 -11.81 9.92
CA VAL A 117 16.86 -12.01 9.49
C VAL A 117 17.42 -13.21 10.28
N GLU A 118 17.91 -14.18 9.57
CA GLU A 118 18.48 -15.42 10.13
C GLU A 118 19.85 -15.75 9.56
#